data_9f6dc1b45f700548cda5db446cbfdb54
#
_entry.id   9f6dc1b45f700548cda5db446cbfdb54
#
_cell.length_a   1.000
_cell.length_b   1.000
_cell.length_c   1.000
_cell.angle_alpha   90.00
_cell.angle_beta   90.00
_cell.angle_gamma   90.00
#
_symmetry.space_group_name_H-M   'P 1'
#
loop_
_entity.id
_entity.type
_entity.pdbx_description
1 polymer ?
#
loop_
_entity_poly.entity_id
_entity_poly.type
_entity_poly.pdbx_seq_one_letter_code
_entity_poly.pdbx_strand_id
1 'polypeptide(L)'
;VSARDALTHSLNVPAVELLSKLGPENFQARLETAGVRLIRSGARTAEAGLPLALGGEGVTLRDVALLYAALGDGGMAKPLAWTQAEAARRPGQAGTRLMRAKAAQQVLDILRETPAPAGRLPSALTRGGPRMAFKTGTSYGYRDALAAGVVGGYAVVVWTGRADGGARGGLTGRDAALPLLFDAADAIDAPLSAIRPIAPSRAPEALQQLEAADTGPRLIFPPDRAAIQVDGFGPGSRGLVLAARGEGLNWYVDGARLAADAVSGKGVL
;
A
#
# COMPACT_ATOMS: atom_id res chain seq x y z
N VAL A 1 -15.06 -5.52 0.42
CA VAL A 1 -13.73 -6.16 0.47
C VAL A 1 -13.22 -6.07 1.91
N SER A 2 -12.73 -7.17 2.49
CA SER A 2 -12.19 -7.15 3.84
C SER A 2 -10.81 -6.45 3.85
N ALA A 3 -10.41 -5.91 5.02
CA ALA A 3 -9.06 -5.35 5.18
C ALA A 3 -7.97 -6.41 4.93
N ARG A 4 -8.25 -7.68 5.23
CA ARG A 4 -7.39 -8.83 4.94
C ARG A 4 -7.18 -8.97 3.44
N ASP A 5 -8.25 -9.10 2.65
CA ASP A 5 -8.16 -9.27 1.20
C ASP A 5 -7.49 -8.06 0.54
N ALA A 6 -7.85 -6.85 1.01
CA ALA A 6 -7.27 -5.62 0.49
C ALA A 6 -5.75 -5.58 0.67
N LEU A 7 -5.25 -5.99 1.83
CA LEU A 7 -3.82 -5.94 2.15
C LEU A 7 -3.05 -7.09 1.47
N THR A 8 -3.57 -8.33 1.52
CA THR A 8 -2.91 -9.50 0.90
C THR A 8 -2.81 -9.40 -0.62
N HIS A 9 -3.84 -8.82 -1.27
CA HIS A 9 -3.88 -8.64 -2.72
C HIS A 9 -3.42 -7.25 -3.17
N SER A 10 -2.96 -6.41 -2.22
CA SER A 10 -2.45 -5.06 -2.54
C SER A 10 -3.44 -4.19 -3.31
N LEU A 11 -4.70 -4.17 -2.88
CA LEU A 11 -5.74 -3.38 -3.53
C LEU A 11 -5.57 -1.90 -3.21
N ASN A 12 -5.47 -1.08 -4.24
CA ASN A 12 -5.19 0.34 -4.11
C ASN A 12 -6.37 1.15 -3.56
N VAL A 13 -7.57 0.90 -4.06
CA VAL A 13 -8.76 1.67 -3.67
C VAL A 13 -9.04 1.60 -2.17
N PRO A 14 -9.05 0.42 -1.53
CA PRO A 14 -9.23 0.34 -0.08
C PRO A 14 -8.15 1.05 0.73
N ALA A 15 -6.89 1.07 0.24
CA ALA A 15 -5.81 1.79 0.91
C ALA A 15 -6.04 3.31 0.87
N VAL A 16 -6.47 3.84 -0.28
CA VAL A 16 -6.81 5.26 -0.45
C VAL A 16 -8.02 5.64 0.41
N GLU A 17 -9.08 4.81 0.42
CA GLU A 17 -10.26 5.03 1.27
C GLU A 17 -9.90 5.07 2.75
N LEU A 18 -9.04 4.14 3.20
CA LEU A 18 -8.59 4.11 4.58
C LEU A 18 -7.79 5.37 4.95
N LEU A 19 -6.89 5.81 4.07
CA LEU A 19 -6.13 7.04 4.29
C LEU A 19 -7.05 8.26 4.29
N SER A 20 -8.05 8.32 3.41
CA SER A 20 -9.04 9.39 3.40
C SER A 20 -9.81 9.50 4.73
N LYS A 21 -10.18 8.35 5.33
CA LYS A 21 -10.85 8.31 6.64
C LYS A 21 -9.92 8.68 7.81
N LEU A 22 -8.65 8.32 7.72
CA LEU A 22 -7.64 8.64 8.73
C LEU A 22 -7.21 10.11 8.69
N GLY A 23 -7.25 10.73 7.54
CA GLY A 23 -6.66 12.02 7.20
C GLY A 23 -5.18 11.89 6.81
N PRO A 24 -4.82 12.27 5.57
CA PRO A 24 -3.43 12.19 5.10
C PRO A 24 -2.44 12.94 6.00
N GLU A 25 -2.83 14.12 6.49
CA GLU A 25 -2.01 14.96 7.38
C GLU A 25 -1.77 14.28 8.75
N ASN A 26 -2.80 13.66 9.31
CA ASN A 26 -2.69 12.91 10.56
C ASN A 26 -1.73 11.71 10.40
N PHE A 27 -1.81 11.04 9.26
CA PHE A 27 -0.92 9.93 8.96
C PHE A 27 0.51 10.40 8.76
N GLN A 28 0.72 11.48 8.00
CA GLN A 28 2.03 12.10 7.84
C GLN A 28 2.64 12.49 9.17
N ALA A 29 1.91 13.23 10.01
CA ALA A 29 2.38 13.69 11.32
C ALA A 29 2.82 12.51 12.21
N ARG A 30 2.13 11.37 12.14
CA ARG A 30 2.53 10.15 12.86
C ARG A 30 3.84 9.58 12.33
N LEU A 31 4.05 9.55 11.02
CA LEU A 31 5.31 9.09 10.41
C LEU A 31 6.47 10.01 10.81
N GLU A 32 6.28 11.32 10.74
CA GLU A 32 7.30 12.31 11.12
C GLU A 32 7.65 12.23 12.62
N THR A 33 6.65 12.03 13.48
CA THR A 33 6.86 11.82 14.93
C THR A 33 7.68 10.55 15.21
N ALA A 34 7.58 9.55 14.34
CA ALA A 34 8.39 8.33 14.42
C ALA A 34 9.82 8.51 13.86
N GLY A 35 10.13 9.66 13.31
CA GLY A 35 11.44 9.98 12.72
C GLY A 35 11.55 9.67 11.23
N VAL A 36 10.45 9.32 10.56
CA VAL A 36 10.39 9.12 9.11
C VAL A 36 10.30 10.47 8.41
N ARG A 37 11.17 10.70 7.43
CA ARG A 37 11.14 11.91 6.60
C ARG A 37 10.58 11.60 5.23
N LEU A 38 9.41 12.18 4.92
CA LEU A 38 8.83 12.10 3.59
C LEU A 38 9.54 13.08 2.65
N ILE A 39 9.96 12.57 1.49
CA ILE A 39 10.63 13.35 0.44
C ILE A 39 9.61 13.66 -0.63
N ARG A 40 9.29 14.93 -0.80
CA ARG A 40 8.29 15.41 -1.75
C ARG A 40 8.93 15.91 -3.03
N SER A 41 8.32 15.55 -4.14
CA SER A 41 8.64 16.13 -5.45
C SER A 41 7.80 17.40 -5.62
N GLY A 42 8.43 18.56 -5.64
CA GLY A 42 7.75 19.86 -5.85
C GLY A 42 7.90 20.84 -4.68
N ALA A 43 7.03 21.86 -4.63
CA ALA A 43 7.10 22.90 -3.60
C ALA A 43 6.92 22.30 -2.20
N ARG A 44 7.81 22.67 -1.28
CA ARG A 44 7.87 22.16 0.11
C ARG A 44 6.59 22.40 0.94
N THR A 45 5.65 23.18 0.41
CA THR A 45 4.41 23.61 1.08
C THR A 45 3.17 22.77 0.68
N ALA A 46 3.33 21.77 -0.19
CA ALA A 46 2.19 20.93 -0.53
C ALA A 46 1.76 20.08 0.69
N GLU A 47 0.49 20.16 1.04
CA GLU A 47 -0.12 19.33 2.08
C GLU A 47 -0.09 17.86 1.69
N ALA A 48 -0.09 16.98 2.69
CA ALA A 48 -0.19 15.55 2.45
C ALA A 48 -1.52 15.22 1.76
N GLY A 49 -1.44 14.46 0.67
CA GLY A 49 -2.61 14.06 -0.09
C GLY A 49 -2.82 12.54 -0.14
N LEU A 50 -3.92 12.12 -0.74
CA LEU A 50 -4.26 10.70 -0.92
C LEU A 50 -3.20 9.88 -1.67
N PRO A 51 -2.37 10.45 -2.58
CA PRO A 51 -1.26 9.71 -3.20
C PRO A 51 -0.29 9.07 -2.18
N LEU A 52 -0.20 9.61 -0.96
CA LEU A 52 0.60 9.04 0.12
C LEU A 52 0.23 7.57 0.42
N ALA A 53 -1.04 7.17 0.23
CA ALA A 53 -1.47 5.78 0.39
C ALA A 53 -0.79 4.81 -0.57
N LEU A 54 -0.33 5.29 -1.72
CA LEU A 54 0.21 4.49 -2.83
C LEU A 54 1.69 4.78 -3.11
N GLY A 55 2.37 5.45 -2.20
CA GLY A 55 3.78 5.79 -2.36
C GLY A 55 4.03 7.04 -3.20
N GLY A 56 3.11 8.01 -3.20
CA GLY A 56 3.27 9.31 -3.87
C GLY A 56 4.36 10.20 -3.26
N GLU A 57 4.89 9.82 -2.09
CA GLU A 57 5.99 10.48 -1.42
C GLU A 57 7.22 9.57 -1.38
N GLY A 58 8.41 10.13 -1.52
CA GLY A 58 9.65 9.38 -1.38
C GLY A 58 9.96 9.11 0.09
N VAL A 59 10.54 7.93 0.36
CA VAL A 59 11.08 7.55 1.67
C VAL A 59 12.46 6.92 1.49
N THR A 60 13.30 7.00 2.51
CA THR A 60 14.57 6.26 2.48
C THR A 60 14.35 4.79 2.82
N LEU A 61 15.23 3.93 2.34
CA LEU A 61 15.21 2.50 2.69
C LEU A 61 15.32 2.30 4.21
N ARG A 62 16.07 3.18 4.89
CA ARG A 62 16.20 3.21 6.34
C ARG A 62 14.85 3.50 7.02
N ASP A 63 14.08 4.43 6.50
CA ASP A 63 12.77 4.78 7.06
C ASP A 63 11.77 3.63 6.89
N VAL A 64 11.81 2.93 5.76
CA VAL A 64 11.02 1.71 5.58
C VAL A 64 11.44 0.63 6.57
N ALA A 65 12.75 0.44 6.79
CA ALA A 65 13.25 -0.52 7.78
C ALA A 65 12.81 -0.15 9.21
N LEU A 66 12.83 1.14 9.56
CA LEU A 66 12.32 1.65 10.83
C LEU A 66 10.83 1.29 11.02
N LEU A 67 10.01 1.51 10.00
CA LEU A 67 8.57 1.24 10.06
C LEU A 67 8.27 -0.27 10.21
N TYR A 68 8.99 -1.12 9.48
CA TYR A 68 8.85 -2.57 9.61
C TYR A 68 9.41 -3.10 10.93
N ALA A 69 10.52 -2.54 11.43
CA ALA A 69 11.02 -2.84 12.76
C ALA A 69 9.99 -2.44 13.83
N ALA A 70 9.37 -1.26 13.69
CA ALA A 70 8.29 -0.82 14.58
C ALA A 70 7.09 -1.77 14.54
N LEU A 71 6.71 -2.23 13.35
CA LEU A 71 5.63 -3.21 13.19
C LEU A 71 5.96 -4.52 13.91
N GLY A 72 7.22 -5.01 13.78
CA GLY A 72 7.72 -6.20 14.48
C GLY A 72 7.83 -6.02 16.00
N ASP A 73 8.09 -4.81 16.47
CA ASP A 73 8.20 -4.45 17.90
C ASP A 73 6.85 -3.96 18.49
N GLY A 74 5.76 -4.55 18.05
CA GLY A 74 4.43 -4.26 18.61
C GLY A 74 3.98 -2.81 18.39
N GLY A 75 4.42 -2.15 17.34
CA GLY A 75 4.04 -0.80 16.98
C GLY A 75 4.88 0.30 17.63
N MET A 76 6.07 -0.04 18.16
CA MET A 76 7.02 0.92 18.76
C MET A 76 8.14 1.25 17.77
N ALA A 77 8.18 2.47 17.26
CA ALA A 77 9.27 2.97 16.45
C ALA A 77 10.43 3.41 17.36
N LYS A 78 11.57 2.74 17.24
CA LYS A 78 12.81 3.09 17.94
C LYS A 78 13.83 3.58 16.92
N PRO A 79 14.58 4.65 17.19
CA PRO A 79 15.62 5.13 16.28
C PRO A 79 16.62 4.02 15.95
N LEU A 80 16.90 3.84 14.66
CA LEU A 80 17.89 2.88 14.20
C LEU A 80 19.31 3.41 14.42
N ALA A 81 20.22 2.56 14.87
CA ALA A 81 21.66 2.83 14.96
C ALA A 81 22.39 2.04 13.87
N TRP A 82 23.39 2.65 13.23
CA TRP A 82 24.22 2.00 12.22
C TRP A 82 25.39 1.21 12.83
N THR A 83 25.80 1.57 14.04
CA THR A 83 26.90 0.93 14.73
C THR A 83 26.55 0.65 16.19
N GLN A 84 27.24 -0.33 16.78
CA GLN A 84 27.11 -0.62 18.21
C GLN A 84 27.49 0.61 19.06
N ALA A 85 28.49 1.37 18.63
CA ALA A 85 28.88 2.61 19.32
C ALA A 85 27.77 3.66 19.29
N GLU A 86 27.03 3.80 18.18
CA GLU A 86 25.87 4.68 18.10
C GLU A 86 24.73 4.19 19.00
N ALA A 87 24.47 2.90 19.00
CA ALA A 87 23.47 2.28 19.87
C ALA A 87 23.81 2.50 21.35
N ALA A 88 25.08 2.31 21.74
CA ALA A 88 25.55 2.51 23.11
C ALA A 88 25.47 3.97 23.59
N ARG A 89 25.53 4.94 22.69
CA ARG A 89 25.34 6.38 23.04
C ARG A 89 23.90 6.77 23.30
N ARG A 90 22.96 5.90 23.02
CA ARG A 90 21.51 6.14 23.14
C ARG A 90 20.83 5.09 24.01
N PRO A 91 21.37 4.78 25.20
CA PRO A 91 20.78 3.76 26.06
C PRO A 91 19.39 4.20 26.49
N GLY A 92 18.40 3.33 26.30
CA GLY A 92 17.04 3.58 26.79
C GLY A 92 16.26 4.66 26.05
N GLN A 93 16.69 5.06 24.84
CA GLN A 93 15.91 6.01 24.06
C GLN A 93 14.49 5.52 23.86
N ALA A 94 13.54 6.28 24.40
CA ALA A 94 12.11 5.96 24.30
C ALA A 94 11.69 5.90 22.84
N GLY A 95 11.00 4.82 22.47
CA GLY A 95 10.39 4.72 21.14
C GLY A 95 9.09 5.53 21.05
N THR A 96 8.71 5.87 19.85
CA THR A 96 7.41 6.48 19.55
C THR A 96 6.38 5.40 19.22
N ARG A 97 5.23 5.44 19.85
CA ARG A 97 4.16 4.50 19.55
C ARG A 97 3.41 4.91 18.29
N LEU A 98 3.58 4.16 17.22
CA LEU A 98 2.86 4.36 15.95
C LEU A 98 1.46 3.75 15.98
N MET A 99 1.34 2.56 16.57
CA MET A 99 0.07 1.83 16.66
C MET A 99 0.03 0.95 17.91
N ARG A 100 -1.16 0.48 18.26
CA ARG A 100 -1.32 -0.47 19.39
C ARG A 100 -0.70 -1.81 19.03
N ALA A 101 -0.13 -2.50 20.01
CA ALA A 101 0.51 -3.80 19.80
C ALA A 101 -0.42 -4.84 19.15
N LYS A 102 -1.69 -4.85 19.54
CA LYS A 102 -2.71 -5.70 18.93
C LYS A 102 -2.92 -5.40 17.45
N ALA A 103 -2.93 -4.12 17.05
CA ALA A 103 -3.07 -3.73 15.65
C ALA A 103 -1.83 -4.15 14.84
N ALA A 104 -0.62 -3.93 15.37
CA ALA A 104 0.61 -4.39 14.75
C ALA A 104 0.60 -5.90 14.51
N GLN A 105 0.19 -6.68 15.52
CA GLN A 105 0.09 -8.13 15.40
C GLN A 105 -0.95 -8.54 14.35
N GLN A 106 -2.12 -7.91 14.32
CA GLN A 106 -3.14 -8.21 13.31
C GLN A 106 -2.65 -7.94 11.89
N VAL A 107 -1.91 -6.84 11.68
CA VAL A 107 -1.31 -6.53 10.38
C VAL A 107 -0.27 -7.59 10.00
N LEU A 108 0.61 -7.98 10.93
CA LEU A 108 1.60 -9.04 10.68
C LEU A 108 0.93 -10.37 10.33
N ASP A 109 -0.15 -10.74 11.01
CA ASP A 109 -0.89 -11.98 10.74
C ASP A 109 -1.49 -11.99 9.33
N ILE A 110 -2.06 -10.84 8.90
CA ILE A 110 -2.55 -10.68 7.54
C ILE A 110 -1.41 -10.77 6.51
N LEU A 111 -0.29 -10.09 6.77
CA LEU A 111 0.85 -10.08 5.84
C LEU A 111 1.52 -11.44 5.67
N ARG A 112 1.43 -12.34 6.67
CA ARG A 112 1.91 -13.73 6.57
C ARG A 112 1.11 -14.58 5.60
N GLU A 113 -0.12 -14.17 5.26
CA GLU A 113 -0.97 -14.85 4.30
C GLU A 113 -0.75 -14.38 2.86
N THR A 114 0.09 -13.35 2.69
CA THR A 114 0.44 -12.86 1.35
C THR A 114 1.07 -13.98 0.53
N PRO A 115 0.63 -14.20 -0.73
CA PRO A 115 1.15 -15.27 -1.56
C PRO A 115 2.66 -15.14 -1.79
N ALA A 116 3.39 -16.24 -1.57
CA ALA A 116 4.84 -16.30 -1.81
C ALA A 116 5.19 -16.01 -3.28
N PRO A 117 6.47 -15.66 -3.59
CA PRO A 117 6.92 -15.53 -4.97
C PRO A 117 6.83 -16.86 -5.72
N ALA A 118 6.84 -16.79 -7.06
CA ALA A 118 6.84 -17.97 -7.91
C ALA A 118 8.03 -18.90 -7.59
N GLY A 119 7.77 -20.19 -7.59
CA GLY A 119 8.80 -21.20 -7.28
C GLY A 119 9.02 -21.47 -5.77
N ARG A 120 8.37 -20.71 -4.89
CA ARG A 120 8.42 -20.97 -3.44
C ARG A 120 7.10 -21.49 -2.92
N LEU A 121 7.17 -22.46 -2.02
CA LEU A 121 5.99 -22.96 -1.33
C LEU A 121 5.43 -21.88 -0.40
N PRO A 122 4.09 -21.74 -0.33
CA PRO A 122 3.47 -20.91 0.69
C PRO A 122 3.95 -21.28 2.09
N SER A 123 4.17 -20.29 2.95
CA SER A 123 4.63 -20.51 4.33
C SER A 123 3.71 -21.44 5.14
N ALA A 124 2.42 -21.49 4.77
CA ALA A 124 1.45 -22.42 5.36
C ALA A 124 1.76 -23.89 5.06
N LEU A 125 2.46 -24.20 3.96
CA LEU A 125 2.82 -25.53 3.51
C LEU A 125 4.27 -25.94 3.87
N THR A 126 5.07 -24.98 4.34
CA THR A 126 6.46 -25.23 4.75
C THR A 126 6.50 -25.60 6.23
N ARG A 127 6.76 -26.88 6.52
CA ARG A 127 7.03 -27.30 7.91
C ARG A 127 8.38 -26.72 8.35
N GLY A 128 8.35 -25.82 9.36
CA GLY A 128 9.56 -25.27 9.96
C GLY A 128 10.21 -24.09 9.22
N GLY A 129 9.66 -23.63 8.12
CA GLY A 129 10.15 -22.41 7.44
C GLY A 129 9.77 -21.13 8.18
N PRO A 130 10.58 -20.06 8.06
CA PRO A 130 10.26 -18.78 8.68
C PRO A 130 8.96 -18.20 8.08
N ARG A 131 7.98 -17.96 8.94
CA ARG A 131 6.75 -17.27 8.53
C ARG A 131 7.02 -15.77 8.44
N MET A 132 7.43 -15.32 7.29
CA MET A 132 7.66 -13.92 7.03
C MET A 132 6.35 -13.18 6.77
N ALA A 133 6.14 -12.09 7.51
CA ALA A 133 5.11 -11.10 7.19
C ALA A 133 5.72 -10.09 6.23
N PHE A 134 5.21 -9.97 5.00
CA PHE A 134 5.84 -9.11 4.00
C PHE A 134 4.83 -8.39 3.12
N LYS A 135 5.31 -7.31 2.48
CA LYS A 135 4.57 -6.54 1.49
C LYS A 135 5.51 -6.06 0.39
N THR A 136 4.99 -6.04 -0.83
CA THR A 136 5.68 -5.48 -1.98
C THR A 136 5.15 -4.10 -2.33
N GLY A 137 5.99 -3.28 -2.92
CA GLY A 137 5.64 -1.99 -3.51
C GLY A 137 6.27 -1.83 -4.88
N THR A 138 5.59 -1.10 -5.74
CA THR A 138 6.08 -0.72 -7.07
C THR A 138 5.74 0.74 -7.28
N SER A 139 6.75 1.59 -7.51
CA SER A 139 6.50 3.00 -7.76
C SER A 139 5.90 3.24 -9.14
N TYR A 140 5.30 4.40 -9.33
CA TYR A 140 4.78 4.82 -10.62
C TYR A 140 5.86 4.80 -11.70
N GLY A 141 5.54 4.20 -12.83
CA GLY A 141 6.47 4.06 -13.97
C GLY A 141 7.56 3.02 -13.76
N TYR A 142 7.42 2.07 -12.82
CA TYR A 142 8.37 0.97 -12.58
C TYR A 142 9.81 1.43 -12.27
N ARG A 143 9.96 2.55 -11.58
CA ARG A 143 11.27 3.09 -11.19
C ARG A 143 11.86 2.35 -10.01
N ASP A 144 11.00 2.06 -9.02
CA ASP A 144 11.36 1.41 -7.78
C ASP A 144 10.55 0.14 -7.58
N ALA A 145 11.22 -0.94 -7.31
CA ALA A 145 10.64 -2.19 -6.86
C ALA A 145 11.10 -2.45 -5.43
N LEU A 146 10.16 -2.52 -4.50
CA LEU A 146 10.40 -2.65 -3.07
C LEU A 146 9.76 -3.92 -2.53
N ALA A 147 10.43 -4.57 -1.60
CA ALA A 147 9.85 -5.60 -0.75
C ALA A 147 10.36 -5.42 0.67
N ALA A 148 9.48 -5.49 1.65
CA ALA A 148 9.83 -5.37 3.05
C ALA A 148 9.09 -6.41 3.88
N GLY A 149 9.74 -6.96 4.89
CA GLY A 149 9.15 -7.99 5.72
C GLY A 149 9.73 -8.05 7.13
N VAL A 150 9.01 -8.76 7.99
CA VAL A 150 9.41 -9.09 9.36
C VAL A 150 9.50 -10.61 9.49
N VAL A 151 10.65 -11.09 9.92
CA VAL A 151 10.93 -12.52 10.12
C VAL A 151 11.85 -12.73 11.31
N GLY A 152 11.51 -13.61 12.22
CA GLY A 152 12.39 -14.04 13.33
C GLY A 152 12.99 -12.91 14.19
N GLY A 153 12.29 -11.78 14.34
CA GLY A 153 12.81 -10.61 15.06
C GLY A 153 13.61 -9.62 14.21
N TYR A 154 13.74 -9.88 12.92
CA TYR A 154 14.41 -8.99 11.96
C TYR A 154 13.39 -8.27 11.07
N ALA A 155 13.67 -7.02 10.76
CA ALA A 155 13.05 -6.31 9.65
C ALA A 155 14.02 -6.32 8.46
N VAL A 156 13.56 -6.88 7.35
CA VAL A 156 14.35 -6.99 6.11
C VAL A 156 13.70 -6.14 5.05
N VAL A 157 14.48 -5.32 4.36
CA VAL A 157 13.98 -4.44 3.30
C VAL A 157 14.90 -4.55 2.09
N VAL A 158 14.30 -4.77 0.95
CA VAL A 158 14.99 -4.87 -0.35
C VAL A 158 14.41 -3.84 -1.30
N TRP A 159 15.29 -3.07 -1.89
CA TRP A 159 14.97 -2.16 -2.98
C TRP A 159 15.79 -2.53 -4.21
N THR A 160 15.14 -2.54 -5.34
CA THR A 160 15.80 -2.69 -6.63
C THR A 160 15.34 -1.57 -7.55
N GLY A 161 16.29 -0.83 -8.09
CA GLY A 161 16.04 0.36 -8.90
C GLY A 161 17.29 0.76 -9.66
N ARG A 162 17.23 1.91 -10.31
CA ARG A 162 18.35 2.53 -10.99
C ARG A 162 18.78 3.77 -10.22
N ALA A 163 20.08 4.00 -10.09
CA ALA A 163 20.62 5.18 -9.41
C ALA A 163 20.22 6.49 -10.10
N ASP A 164 19.98 6.45 -11.41
CA ASP A 164 19.52 7.58 -12.20
C ASP A 164 18.00 7.81 -12.14
N GLY A 165 17.27 6.98 -11.38
CA GLY A 165 15.81 7.04 -11.27
C GLY A 165 15.08 6.61 -12.55
N GLY A 166 15.77 6.01 -13.51
CA GLY A 166 15.17 5.52 -14.75
C GLY A 166 14.22 4.35 -14.55
N ALA A 167 13.18 4.28 -15.37
CA ALA A 167 12.24 3.17 -15.36
C ALA A 167 12.92 1.85 -15.78
N ARG A 168 12.43 0.74 -15.20
CA ARG A 168 12.82 -0.62 -15.57
C ARG A 168 11.58 -1.35 -16.04
N GLY A 169 11.33 -1.31 -17.34
CA GLY A 169 10.10 -1.76 -17.99
C GLY A 169 9.49 -3.02 -17.39
N GLY A 170 8.33 -2.89 -16.77
CA GLY A 170 7.50 -3.99 -16.29
C GLY A 170 7.95 -4.71 -15.01
N LEU A 171 9.11 -4.39 -14.44
CA LEU A 171 9.58 -5.06 -13.22
C LEU A 171 8.87 -4.51 -11.97
N THR A 172 8.08 -5.36 -11.34
CA THR A 172 7.36 -5.03 -10.11
C THR A 172 8.17 -5.39 -8.86
N GLY A 173 7.73 -4.89 -7.71
CA GLY A 173 8.28 -5.31 -6.42
C GLY A 173 8.15 -6.81 -6.19
N ARG A 174 7.10 -7.43 -6.76
CA ARG A 174 6.88 -8.87 -6.68
C ARG A 174 7.90 -9.66 -7.50
N ASP A 175 8.27 -9.16 -8.66
CA ASP A 175 9.15 -9.88 -9.58
C ASP A 175 10.62 -9.65 -9.28
N ALA A 176 11.00 -8.43 -8.88
CA ALA A 176 12.39 -8.03 -8.74
C ALA A 176 12.90 -7.99 -7.28
N ALA A 177 12.09 -7.52 -6.33
CA ALA A 177 12.54 -7.34 -4.96
C ALA A 177 12.13 -8.51 -4.03
N LEU A 178 10.96 -9.11 -4.26
CA LEU A 178 10.44 -10.15 -3.38
C LEU A 178 11.30 -11.43 -3.37
N PRO A 179 11.80 -11.97 -4.48
CA PRO A 179 12.71 -13.11 -4.46
C PRO A 179 13.94 -12.85 -3.59
N LEU A 180 14.56 -11.68 -3.75
CA LEU A 180 15.73 -11.27 -2.98
C LEU A 180 15.42 -11.10 -1.48
N LEU A 181 14.19 -10.64 -1.15
CA LEU A 181 13.75 -10.56 0.25
C LEU A 181 13.72 -11.95 0.89
N PHE A 182 13.22 -12.95 0.16
CA PHE A 182 13.19 -14.34 0.65
C PHE A 182 14.60 -14.92 0.76
N ASP A 183 15.47 -14.69 -0.21
CA ASP A 183 16.87 -15.16 -0.16
C ASP A 183 17.62 -14.52 1.01
N ALA A 184 17.41 -13.22 1.27
CA ALA A 184 17.98 -12.56 2.45
C ALA A 184 17.42 -13.12 3.75
N ALA A 185 16.13 -13.42 3.81
CA ALA A 185 15.51 -14.01 4.98
C ALA A 185 16.02 -15.43 5.26
N ASP A 186 16.27 -16.24 4.22
CA ASP A 186 16.86 -17.56 4.35
C ASP A 186 18.34 -17.52 4.82
N ALA A 187 19.08 -16.48 4.39
CA ALA A 187 20.47 -16.27 4.80
C ALA A 187 20.59 -15.78 6.26
N ILE A 188 19.54 -15.15 6.78
CA ILE A 188 19.46 -14.85 8.21
C ILE A 188 19.03 -16.14 8.90
N ASP A 189 19.97 -16.82 9.54
CA ASP A 189 19.68 -17.99 10.40
C ASP A 189 18.91 -17.52 11.66
N ALA A 190 17.71 -16.98 11.40
CA ALA A 190 16.87 -16.42 12.42
C ALA A 190 16.24 -17.57 13.21
N PRO A 191 16.42 -17.63 14.55
CA PRO A 191 15.73 -18.60 15.34
C PRO A 191 14.23 -18.44 15.06
N LEU A 192 13.57 -19.54 14.75
CA LEU A 192 12.12 -19.61 14.58
C LEU A 192 11.47 -19.23 15.92
N SER A 193 11.43 -17.94 16.20
CA SER A 193 10.63 -17.44 17.31
C SER A 193 9.22 -17.89 17.04
N ALA A 194 8.74 -18.80 17.86
CA ALA A 194 7.34 -19.19 17.87
C ALA A 194 6.53 -17.92 18.13
N ILE A 195 6.15 -17.24 17.05
CA ILE A 195 5.21 -16.15 17.12
C ILE A 195 3.93 -16.83 17.59
N ARG A 196 3.58 -16.63 18.85
CA ARG A 196 2.32 -17.14 19.38
C ARG A 196 1.22 -16.51 18.54
N PRO A 197 0.41 -17.31 17.83
CA PRO A 197 -0.75 -16.78 17.15
C PRO A 197 -1.60 -16.09 18.23
N ILE A 198 -1.81 -14.80 18.10
CA ILE A 198 -2.85 -14.16 18.88
C ILE A 198 -4.15 -14.69 18.30
N ALA A 199 -4.99 -15.28 19.17
CA ALA A 199 -6.30 -15.75 18.76
C ALA A 199 -6.99 -14.64 17.94
N PRO A 200 -7.60 -14.97 16.79
CA PRO A 200 -8.21 -13.98 15.91
C PRO A 200 -9.21 -13.17 16.74
N SER A 201 -8.81 -11.98 17.12
CA SER A 201 -9.72 -11.06 17.78
C SER A 201 -10.59 -10.46 16.69
N ARG A 202 -11.88 -10.46 16.93
CA ARG A 202 -12.83 -9.78 16.07
C ARG A 202 -12.30 -8.37 15.77
N ALA A 203 -12.01 -8.06 14.52
CA ALA A 203 -11.64 -6.72 14.12
C ALA A 203 -12.75 -5.75 14.55
N PRO A 204 -12.45 -4.52 14.95
CA PRO A 204 -13.48 -3.51 15.15
C PRO A 204 -14.45 -3.50 13.97
N GLU A 205 -15.73 -3.35 14.23
CA GLU A 205 -16.79 -3.47 13.21
C GLU A 205 -16.52 -2.57 11.99
N ALA A 206 -15.97 -1.38 12.23
CA ALA A 206 -15.51 -0.45 11.19
C ALA A 206 -14.37 -0.98 10.28
N LEU A 207 -13.69 -2.05 10.68
CA LEU A 207 -12.62 -2.68 9.91
C LEU A 207 -13.01 -4.08 9.37
N GLN A 208 -14.19 -4.58 9.71
CA GLN A 208 -14.65 -5.90 9.23
C GLN A 208 -15.15 -5.84 7.80
N GLN A 209 -15.72 -4.72 7.41
CA GLN A 209 -16.08 -4.39 6.04
C GLN A 209 -15.71 -2.94 5.79
N LEU A 210 -14.85 -2.70 4.82
CA LEU A 210 -14.89 -1.46 4.08
C LEU A 210 -16.27 -1.47 3.44
N GLU A 211 -17.10 -0.46 3.72
CA GLU A 211 -18.52 -0.40 3.35
C GLU A 211 -18.80 -1.17 2.06
N ALA A 212 -19.82 -2.03 2.11
CA ALA A 212 -20.29 -2.70 0.91
C ALA A 212 -20.36 -1.62 -0.18
N ALA A 213 -19.62 -1.83 -1.25
CA ALA A 213 -19.61 -0.87 -2.34
C ALA A 213 -21.07 -0.56 -2.63
N ASP A 214 -21.43 0.70 -2.59
CA ASP A 214 -22.72 1.16 -3.06
C ASP A 214 -22.93 0.51 -4.43
N THR A 215 -23.78 -0.51 -4.48
CA THR A 215 -24.04 -1.28 -5.69
C THR A 215 -24.89 -0.49 -6.67
N GLY A 216 -25.25 0.72 -6.30
CA GLY A 216 -25.94 1.67 -7.18
C GLY A 216 -25.06 2.09 -8.36
N PRO A 217 -25.66 2.57 -9.43
CA PRO A 217 -24.93 3.10 -10.56
C PRO A 217 -24.08 4.28 -10.11
N ARG A 218 -22.76 4.19 -10.32
CA ARG A 218 -21.81 5.24 -9.96
C ARG A 218 -21.11 5.77 -11.19
N LEU A 219 -21.23 7.06 -11.39
CA LEU A 219 -20.49 7.76 -12.44
C LEU A 219 -18.98 7.67 -12.14
N ILE A 220 -18.20 7.15 -13.10
CA ILE A 220 -16.76 7.04 -13.01
C ILE A 220 -16.10 8.22 -13.71
N PHE A 221 -16.66 8.61 -14.87
CA PHE A 221 -16.16 9.73 -15.66
C PHE A 221 -17.34 10.40 -16.40
N PRO A 222 -17.43 11.74 -16.40
CA PRO A 222 -16.57 12.67 -15.66
C PRO A 222 -16.81 12.61 -14.14
N PRO A 223 -15.82 13.00 -13.32
CA PRO A 223 -16.02 13.18 -11.89
C PRO A 223 -17.08 14.26 -11.62
N ASP A 224 -17.76 14.16 -10.49
CA ASP A 224 -18.76 15.16 -10.09
C ASP A 224 -18.14 16.56 -10.09
N ARG A 225 -18.86 17.53 -10.68
CA ARG A 225 -18.45 18.93 -10.83
C ARG A 225 -17.15 19.17 -11.62
N ALA A 226 -16.67 18.20 -12.38
CA ALA A 226 -15.49 18.39 -13.22
C ALA A 226 -15.81 19.32 -14.40
N ALA A 227 -14.98 20.33 -14.60
CA ALA A 227 -14.96 21.09 -15.85
C ALA A 227 -14.05 20.35 -16.84
N ILE A 228 -14.60 19.93 -17.97
CA ILE A 228 -13.86 19.20 -19.00
C ILE A 228 -13.76 20.09 -20.23
N GLN A 229 -12.53 20.33 -20.66
CA GLN A 229 -12.28 20.98 -21.92
C GLN A 229 -12.42 19.95 -23.05
N VAL A 230 -13.38 20.16 -23.94
CA VAL A 230 -13.55 19.34 -25.15
C VAL A 230 -13.05 20.13 -26.36
N ASP A 231 -12.27 19.50 -27.20
CA ASP A 231 -11.74 20.06 -28.43
C ASP A 231 -12.83 20.05 -29.52
N GLY A 232 -13.74 21.03 -29.42
CA GLY A 232 -14.75 21.33 -30.45
C GLY A 232 -15.98 20.40 -30.46
N PHE A 233 -17.11 20.98 -30.82
CA PHE A 233 -18.35 20.24 -31.15
C PHE A 233 -18.53 20.30 -32.67
N GLY A 234 -18.40 19.16 -33.36
CA GLY A 234 -18.64 19.09 -34.80
C GLY A 234 -18.36 17.72 -35.41
N PRO A 235 -18.72 17.48 -36.67
CA PRO A 235 -18.42 16.26 -37.37
C PRO A 235 -16.91 16.02 -37.42
N GLY A 236 -16.44 14.97 -36.73
CA GLY A 236 -15.02 14.62 -36.57
C GLY A 236 -14.41 14.95 -35.21
N SER A 237 -15.13 15.60 -34.27
CA SER A 237 -14.70 15.72 -32.88
C SER A 237 -14.77 14.35 -32.19
N ARG A 238 -13.78 14.05 -31.37
CA ARG A 238 -13.86 12.88 -30.47
C ARG A 238 -14.86 13.18 -29.37
N GLY A 239 -16.01 12.51 -29.41
CA GLY A 239 -17.04 12.67 -28.38
C GLY A 239 -16.51 12.41 -26.98
N LEU A 240 -17.12 13.05 -25.99
CA LEU A 240 -16.82 12.80 -24.59
C LEU A 240 -17.33 11.41 -24.19
N VAL A 241 -16.45 10.52 -23.79
CA VAL A 241 -16.82 9.19 -23.31
C VAL A 241 -17.30 9.30 -21.86
N LEU A 242 -18.55 8.95 -21.60
CA LEU A 242 -19.10 8.83 -20.26
C LEU A 242 -18.87 7.40 -19.73
N ALA A 243 -18.46 7.24 -18.51
CA ALA A 243 -18.27 5.92 -17.90
C ALA A 243 -18.92 5.85 -16.52
N ALA A 244 -19.69 4.79 -16.27
CA ALA A 244 -20.25 4.49 -14.96
C ALA A 244 -20.13 3.00 -14.66
N ARG A 245 -20.17 2.66 -13.38
CA ARG A 245 -20.26 1.28 -12.89
C ARG A 245 -21.72 0.99 -12.57
N GLY A 246 -22.21 -0.17 -13.01
CA GLY A 246 -23.56 -0.68 -12.77
C GLY A 246 -24.00 -1.55 -13.93
N GLU A 247 -25.07 -2.35 -13.73
CA GLU A 247 -25.69 -3.13 -14.78
C GLU A 247 -26.94 -2.41 -15.30
N GLY A 248 -27.27 -2.58 -16.59
CA GLY A 248 -28.49 -2.02 -17.18
C GLY A 248 -28.56 -0.50 -17.21
N LEU A 249 -27.42 0.17 -17.34
CA LEU A 249 -27.31 1.63 -17.29
C LEU A 249 -27.99 2.30 -18.48
N ASN A 250 -28.78 3.34 -18.20
CA ASN A 250 -29.29 4.27 -19.20
C ASN A 250 -28.66 5.64 -18.96
N TRP A 251 -28.21 6.26 -20.03
CA TRP A 251 -27.57 7.56 -19.99
C TRP A 251 -28.53 8.67 -20.36
N TYR A 252 -28.52 9.73 -19.57
CA TYR A 252 -29.29 10.93 -19.83
C TYR A 252 -28.39 12.14 -19.66
N VAL A 253 -28.43 13.07 -20.60
CA VAL A 253 -27.76 14.37 -20.52
C VAL A 253 -28.80 15.43 -20.81
N ASP A 254 -28.94 16.38 -19.91
CA ASP A 254 -29.94 17.45 -19.98
C ASP A 254 -31.36 16.92 -20.26
N GLY A 255 -31.70 15.76 -19.71
CA GLY A 255 -32.99 15.12 -19.89
C GLY A 255 -33.17 14.32 -21.18
N ALA A 256 -32.21 14.36 -22.10
CA ALA A 256 -32.22 13.58 -23.33
C ALA A 256 -31.49 12.25 -23.14
N ARG A 257 -32.10 11.15 -23.58
CA ARG A 257 -31.48 9.81 -23.53
C ARG A 257 -30.39 9.70 -24.59
N LEU A 258 -29.21 9.29 -24.19
CA LEU A 258 -28.10 8.99 -25.09
C LEU A 258 -28.15 7.52 -25.54
N ALA A 259 -27.78 7.27 -26.80
CA ALA A 259 -27.49 5.94 -27.27
C ALA A 259 -26.23 5.42 -26.56
N ALA A 260 -26.33 4.32 -25.84
CA ALA A 260 -25.19 3.68 -25.21
C ALA A 260 -24.69 2.52 -26.09
N ASP A 261 -23.39 2.31 -26.12
CA ASP A 261 -22.81 1.10 -26.65
C ASP A 261 -23.24 -0.07 -25.76
N ALA A 262 -24.01 -0.99 -26.32
CA ALA A 262 -24.58 -2.13 -25.62
C ALA A 262 -23.52 -3.11 -25.05
N VAL A 263 -22.28 -3.05 -25.55
CA VAL A 263 -21.18 -3.94 -25.15
C VAL A 263 -20.35 -3.35 -24.03
N SER A 264 -20.11 -2.04 -24.00
CA SER A 264 -19.20 -1.40 -23.04
C SER A 264 -19.91 -0.69 -21.90
N GLY A 265 -21.23 -0.46 -22.01
CA GLY A 265 -21.99 0.34 -21.05
C GLY A 265 -21.53 1.82 -21.00
N LYS A 266 -20.77 2.28 -22.00
CA LYS A 266 -20.26 3.64 -22.11
C LYS A 266 -21.19 4.47 -22.98
N GLY A 267 -21.55 5.67 -22.51
CA GLY A 267 -22.23 6.69 -23.31
C GLY A 267 -21.21 7.58 -24.00
N VAL A 268 -21.49 7.99 -25.23
CA VAL A 268 -20.68 8.99 -25.94
C VAL A 268 -21.57 10.21 -26.19
N LEU A 269 -21.11 11.36 -25.76
CA LEU A 269 -21.69 12.68 -26.03
C LEU A 269 -21.17 13.24 -27.33
#